data_18a7ce8527c01da2afbc645a3d107212
#
_entry.id   18a7ce8527c01da2afbc645a3d107212
#
_cell.length_a   1.000
_cell.length_b   1.000
_cell.length_c   1.000
_cell.angle_alpha   90.00
_cell.angle_beta   90.00
_cell.angle_gamma   90.00
#
_symmetry.space_group_name_H-M   'P 1'
#
loop_
_entity.id
_entity.type
_entity.pdbx_description
1 polymer ?
#
loop_
_entity_poly.entity_id
_entity_poly.type
_entity_poly.pdbx_seq_one_letter_code
_entity_poly.pdbx_strand_id
1 'polypeptide(L)'
;MLTIGFVGTGTLTEAVVTGLMQSHAGRCHILLSPRSEVVSQRLAAAHEDVRRCASNREVVEGSDVVVLAVLPKQLAEVAAELAFRPEQLVVNCVAGASVEAVKRLVAPAREVVRVVPLPPIRFRQGPIAVYPAHPVVEELFGGLGDLIVAGQESELTAIAHASGMMSSFYAMQNTVIGWLESRGIAGPTAALYMRSLYAGLGALGLDAARKGEPIDPAHHETAGGLNECARRHLSAHGWFDEISAALDAVERHVPSKPRD
;
A
#
# COMPACT_ATOMS: atom_id res chain seq x y z
N MET A 1 7.83 -23.93 -9.08
CA MET A 1 8.19 -22.57 -8.59
C MET A 1 7.19 -21.60 -9.23
N LEU A 2 6.55 -20.76 -8.45
CA LEU A 2 5.48 -19.85 -8.91
C LEU A 2 6.08 -18.68 -9.71
N THR A 3 5.45 -18.33 -10.84
CA THR A 3 5.86 -17.16 -11.64
C THR A 3 4.82 -16.05 -11.48
N ILE A 4 5.27 -14.88 -11.01
CA ILE A 4 4.43 -13.71 -10.73
C ILE A 4 4.77 -12.62 -11.73
N GLY A 5 3.81 -12.22 -12.55
CA GLY A 5 3.97 -11.16 -13.53
C GLY A 5 3.35 -9.84 -13.07
N PHE A 6 4.09 -8.76 -13.19
CA PHE A 6 3.60 -7.43 -12.88
C PHE A 6 3.33 -6.64 -14.16
N VAL A 7 2.07 -6.35 -14.40
CA VAL A 7 1.62 -5.43 -15.46
C VAL A 7 1.52 -4.03 -14.85
N GLY A 8 2.52 -3.20 -15.18
CA GLY A 8 2.77 -1.91 -14.54
C GLY A 8 3.92 -1.99 -13.54
N THR A 9 5.04 -1.29 -13.83
CA THR A 9 6.27 -1.30 -13.03
C THR A 9 6.53 0.10 -12.45
N GLY A 10 5.60 0.57 -11.61
CA GLY A 10 5.71 1.83 -10.89
C GLY A 10 6.28 1.67 -9.48
N THR A 11 6.20 2.75 -8.68
CA THR A 11 6.68 2.79 -7.29
C THR A 11 6.05 1.69 -6.42
N LEU A 12 4.76 1.38 -6.62
CA LEU A 12 4.09 0.33 -5.87
C LEU A 12 4.68 -1.05 -6.20
N THR A 13 4.84 -1.36 -7.49
CA THR A 13 5.45 -2.62 -7.93
C THR A 13 6.87 -2.75 -7.40
N GLU A 14 7.66 -1.68 -7.44
CA GLU A 14 9.00 -1.67 -6.85
C GLU A 14 8.97 -2.05 -5.37
N ALA A 15 8.07 -1.45 -4.59
CA ALA A 15 7.95 -1.74 -3.16
C ALA A 15 7.54 -3.20 -2.90
N VAL A 16 6.56 -3.72 -3.65
CA VAL A 16 6.09 -5.12 -3.54
C VAL A 16 7.19 -6.10 -3.93
N VAL A 17 7.85 -5.90 -5.08
CA VAL A 17 8.93 -6.79 -5.54
C VAL A 17 10.10 -6.78 -4.57
N THR A 18 10.48 -5.60 -4.05
CA THR A 18 11.54 -5.52 -3.02
C THR A 18 11.19 -6.34 -1.78
N GLY A 19 9.94 -6.24 -1.30
CA GLY A 19 9.48 -7.04 -0.16
C GLY A 19 9.46 -8.53 -0.47
N LEU A 20 8.95 -8.93 -1.65
CA LEU A 20 8.93 -10.33 -2.10
C LEU A 20 10.33 -10.92 -2.17
N MET A 21 11.30 -10.22 -2.73
CA MET A 21 12.67 -10.70 -2.84
C MET A 21 13.37 -10.83 -1.48
N GLN A 22 12.96 -10.06 -0.48
CA GLN A 22 13.46 -10.22 0.89
C GLN A 22 12.86 -11.44 1.62
N SER A 23 11.66 -11.87 1.25
CA SER A 23 10.93 -12.96 1.95
C SER A 23 10.87 -14.25 1.14
N HIS A 24 10.91 -14.19 -0.19
CA HIS A 24 10.65 -15.30 -1.12
C HIS A 24 11.76 -15.49 -2.17
N ALA A 25 12.98 -14.96 -1.97
CA ALA A 25 14.09 -15.20 -2.88
C ALA A 25 14.30 -16.72 -3.09
N GLY A 26 14.46 -17.12 -4.35
CA GLY A 26 14.58 -18.51 -4.74
C GLY A 26 13.29 -19.37 -4.64
N ARG A 27 12.13 -18.75 -4.31
CA ARG A 27 10.85 -19.44 -4.22
C ARG A 27 9.86 -19.05 -5.31
N CYS A 28 10.06 -17.90 -5.94
CA CYS A 28 9.24 -17.43 -7.05
C CYS A 28 10.10 -16.72 -8.10
N HIS A 29 9.62 -16.70 -9.33
CA HIS A 29 10.16 -15.87 -10.40
C HIS A 29 9.27 -14.65 -10.60
N ILE A 30 9.87 -13.50 -10.87
CA ILE A 30 9.16 -12.25 -11.12
C ILE A 30 9.36 -11.82 -12.57
N LEU A 31 8.26 -11.57 -13.27
CA LEU A 31 8.25 -10.98 -14.61
C LEU A 31 7.75 -9.53 -14.52
N LEU A 32 8.52 -8.60 -15.07
CA LEU A 32 8.20 -7.17 -15.02
C LEU A 32 7.86 -6.64 -16.41
N SER A 33 6.79 -5.85 -16.49
CA SER A 33 6.47 -5.08 -17.70
C SER A 33 7.59 -4.08 -18.02
N PRO A 34 7.81 -3.75 -19.31
CA PRO A 34 8.91 -2.87 -19.74
C PRO A 34 8.69 -1.40 -19.36
N ARG A 35 7.47 -1.00 -19.02
CA ARG A 35 7.12 0.37 -18.66
C ARG A 35 7.83 0.78 -17.37
N SER A 36 8.19 2.08 -17.26
CA SER A 36 9.10 2.58 -16.22
C SER A 36 10.46 1.87 -16.29
N GLU A 37 11.14 2.05 -17.41
CA GLU A 37 12.38 1.36 -17.77
C GLU A 37 13.42 1.39 -16.65
N VAL A 38 13.64 2.55 -16.04
CA VAL A 38 14.62 2.73 -14.95
C VAL A 38 14.31 1.79 -13.76
N VAL A 39 13.02 1.66 -13.38
CA VAL A 39 12.64 0.81 -12.25
C VAL A 39 12.77 -0.66 -12.62
N SER A 40 12.25 -1.06 -13.78
CA SER A 40 12.27 -2.46 -14.20
C SER A 40 13.69 -2.97 -14.45
N GLN A 41 14.58 -2.16 -15.02
CA GLN A 41 16.01 -2.51 -15.18
C GLN A 41 16.72 -2.63 -13.82
N ARG A 42 16.50 -1.69 -12.91
CA ARG A 42 17.10 -1.71 -11.58
C ARG A 42 16.70 -2.97 -10.78
N LEU A 43 15.42 -3.34 -10.81
CA LEU A 43 14.94 -4.53 -10.13
C LEU A 43 15.51 -5.81 -10.74
N ALA A 44 15.53 -5.91 -12.06
CA ALA A 44 16.12 -7.06 -12.77
C ALA A 44 17.63 -7.18 -12.55
N ALA A 45 18.34 -6.06 -12.42
CA ALA A 45 19.77 -6.07 -12.12
C ALA A 45 20.10 -6.41 -10.66
N ALA A 46 19.15 -6.15 -9.74
CA ALA A 46 19.34 -6.38 -8.31
C ALA A 46 19.02 -7.82 -7.85
N HIS A 47 18.24 -8.58 -8.63
CA HIS A 47 17.74 -9.89 -8.23
C HIS A 47 17.72 -10.87 -9.41
N GLU A 48 18.37 -12.03 -9.24
CA GLU A 48 18.46 -13.07 -10.27
C GLU A 48 17.09 -13.68 -10.65
N ASP A 49 16.16 -13.72 -9.69
CA ASP A 49 14.80 -14.22 -9.90
C ASP A 49 13.87 -13.20 -10.57
N VAL A 50 14.34 -12.00 -10.90
CA VAL A 50 13.54 -10.92 -11.50
C VAL A 50 13.97 -10.68 -12.94
N ARG A 51 13.04 -10.82 -13.88
CA ARG A 51 13.27 -10.60 -15.31
C ARG A 51 12.37 -9.49 -15.84
N ARG A 52 12.97 -8.55 -16.58
CA ARG A 52 12.24 -7.57 -17.39
C ARG A 52 11.86 -8.20 -18.73
N CYS A 53 10.56 -8.18 -19.05
CA CYS A 53 10.00 -8.65 -20.32
C CYS A 53 9.99 -7.54 -21.39
N ALA A 54 9.84 -7.92 -22.66
CA ALA A 54 9.74 -6.98 -23.77
C ALA A 54 8.34 -6.36 -23.90
N SER A 55 7.30 -7.01 -23.36
CA SER A 55 5.91 -6.53 -23.44
C SER A 55 5.06 -7.00 -22.26
N ASN A 56 3.90 -6.36 -22.04
CA ASN A 56 2.89 -6.84 -21.08
C ASN A 56 2.35 -8.23 -21.48
N ARG A 57 2.27 -8.52 -22.78
CA ARG A 57 1.84 -9.83 -23.28
C ARG A 57 2.77 -10.93 -22.79
N GLU A 58 4.08 -10.75 -22.96
CA GLU A 58 5.09 -11.71 -22.47
C GLU A 58 4.99 -11.92 -20.96
N VAL A 59 4.71 -10.85 -20.18
CA VAL A 59 4.48 -10.96 -18.74
C VAL A 59 3.29 -11.87 -18.45
N VAL A 60 2.13 -11.63 -19.08
CA VAL A 60 0.91 -12.39 -18.81
C VAL A 60 1.04 -13.84 -19.28
N GLU A 61 1.59 -14.07 -20.47
CA GLU A 61 1.78 -15.43 -21.01
C GLU A 61 2.70 -16.28 -20.14
N GLY A 62 3.73 -15.69 -19.54
CA GLY A 62 4.71 -16.39 -18.71
C GLY A 62 4.36 -16.53 -17.24
N SER A 63 3.20 -16.03 -16.78
CA SER A 63 2.87 -15.95 -15.35
C SER A 63 1.75 -16.91 -14.93
N ASP A 64 1.87 -17.41 -13.70
CA ASP A 64 0.80 -18.11 -12.99
C ASP A 64 -0.11 -17.12 -12.26
N VAL A 65 0.51 -16.08 -11.67
CA VAL A 65 -0.15 -14.97 -10.98
C VAL A 65 0.13 -13.69 -11.73
N VAL A 66 -0.90 -12.95 -12.11
CA VAL A 66 -0.77 -11.66 -12.80
C VAL A 66 -1.19 -10.53 -11.87
N VAL A 67 -0.26 -9.66 -11.51
CA VAL A 67 -0.52 -8.47 -10.69
C VAL A 67 -0.77 -7.28 -11.60
N LEU A 68 -1.97 -6.73 -11.56
CA LEU A 68 -2.34 -5.49 -12.27
C LEU A 68 -2.04 -4.28 -11.37
N ALA A 69 -1.04 -3.50 -11.75
CA ALA A 69 -0.56 -2.33 -11.01
C ALA A 69 -0.40 -1.10 -11.91
N VAL A 70 -1.38 -0.88 -12.77
CA VAL A 70 -1.49 0.27 -13.68
C VAL A 70 -2.37 1.36 -13.08
N LEU A 71 -2.34 2.56 -13.67
CA LEU A 71 -3.27 3.61 -13.27
C LEU A 71 -4.72 3.23 -13.64
N PRO A 72 -5.74 3.62 -12.85
CA PRO A 72 -7.13 3.27 -13.10
C PRO A 72 -7.60 3.56 -14.54
N LYS A 73 -7.20 4.71 -15.08
CA LYS A 73 -7.54 5.14 -16.44
C LYS A 73 -6.95 4.28 -17.57
N GLN A 74 -5.93 3.49 -17.26
CA GLN A 74 -5.22 2.64 -18.23
C GLN A 74 -5.69 1.19 -18.18
N LEU A 75 -6.42 0.80 -17.12
CA LEU A 75 -6.75 -0.59 -16.85
C LEU A 75 -7.49 -1.25 -18.03
N ALA A 76 -8.55 -0.63 -18.54
CA ALA A 76 -9.35 -1.20 -19.63
C ALA A 76 -8.55 -1.32 -20.94
N GLU A 77 -7.79 -0.29 -21.30
CA GLU A 77 -6.93 -0.29 -22.49
C GLU A 77 -5.86 -1.38 -22.41
N VAL A 78 -5.14 -1.43 -21.28
CA VAL A 78 -4.09 -2.43 -21.06
C VAL A 78 -4.66 -3.84 -21.05
N ALA A 79 -5.78 -4.08 -20.36
CA ALA A 79 -6.39 -5.41 -20.28
C ALA A 79 -6.87 -5.91 -21.65
N ALA A 80 -7.38 -5.03 -22.52
CA ALA A 80 -7.86 -5.39 -23.86
C ALA A 80 -6.76 -5.92 -24.80
N GLU A 81 -5.51 -5.61 -24.53
CA GLU A 81 -4.35 -6.09 -25.31
C GLU A 81 -3.78 -7.42 -24.80
N LEU A 82 -4.31 -7.97 -23.68
CA LEU A 82 -3.76 -9.11 -22.99
C LEU A 82 -4.65 -10.34 -23.12
N ALA A 83 -4.05 -11.51 -23.29
CA ALA A 83 -4.72 -12.78 -23.35
C ALA A 83 -4.50 -13.55 -22.03
N PHE A 84 -5.49 -13.48 -21.16
CA PHE A 84 -5.48 -14.24 -19.91
C PHE A 84 -5.88 -15.70 -20.12
N ARG A 85 -5.49 -16.57 -19.21
CA ARG A 85 -5.88 -17.99 -19.18
C ARG A 85 -6.84 -18.27 -18.04
N PRO A 86 -7.74 -19.29 -18.17
CA PRO A 86 -8.76 -19.60 -17.16
C PRO A 86 -8.20 -19.93 -15.76
N GLU A 87 -6.99 -20.48 -15.71
CA GLU A 87 -6.31 -20.93 -14.48
C GLU A 87 -5.45 -19.86 -13.82
N GLN A 88 -5.25 -18.71 -14.47
CA GLN A 88 -4.45 -17.62 -13.90
C GLN A 88 -5.18 -16.95 -12.75
N LEU A 89 -4.44 -16.71 -11.67
CA LEU A 89 -4.87 -15.82 -10.61
C LEU A 89 -4.51 -14.37 -10.97
N VAL A 90 -5.49 -13.48 -10.93
CA VAL A 90 -5.28 -12.05 -11.15
C VAL A 90 -5.35 -11.31 -9.82
N VAL A 91 -4.26 -10.67 -9.44
CA VAL A 91 -4.16 -9.80 -8.28
C VAL A 91 -4.36 -8.35 -8.72
N ASN A 92 -5.49 -7.76 -8.35
CA ASN A 92 -5.85 -6.41 -8.70
C ASN A 92 -5.35 -5.41 -7.64
N CYS A 93 -4.31 -4.63 -7.96
CA CYS A 93 -3.81 -3.52 -7.14
C CYS A 93 -4.24 -2.15 -7.70
N VAL A 94 -5.18 -2.10 -8.64
CA VAL A 94 -5.63 -0.84 -9.25
C VAL A 94 -6.62 -0.13 -8.33
N ALA A 95 -6.32 1.12 -7.99
CA ALA A 95 -7.18 1.90 -7.11
C ALA A 95 -8.59 2.08 -7.70
N GLY A 96 -9.63 1.87 -6.87
CA GLY A 96 -11.02 2.05 -7.26
C GLY A 96 -11.61 1.00 -8.22
N ALA A 97 -10.82 0.03 -8.69
CA ALA A 97 -11.33 -1.03 -9.54
C ALA A 97 -11.87 -2.20 -8.70
N SER A 98 -13.17 -2.51 -8.84
CA SER A 98 -13.80 -3.62 -8.11
C SER A 98 -13.40 -4.98 -8.70
N VAL A 99 -13.51 -6.03 -7.86
CA VAL A 99 -13.28 -7.42 -8.29
C VAL A 99 -14.11 -7.77 -9.51
N GLU A 100 -15.40 -7.44 -9.49
CA GLU A 100 -16.33 -7.75 -10.57
C GLU A 100 -15.99 -6.98 -11.87
N ALA A 101 -15.59 -5.71 -11.76
CA ALA A 101 -15.16 -4.93 -12.92
C ALA A 101 -13.90 -5.54 -13.57
N VAL A 102 -12.92 -5.93 -12.74
CA VAL A 102 -11.69 -6.55 -13.23
C VAL A 102 -11.96 -7.94 -13.82
N LYS A 103 -12.80 -8.78 -13.20
CA LYS A 103 -13.20 -10.08 -13.76
C LYS A 103 -13.69 -9.98 -15.20
N ARG A 104 -14.49 -8.97 -15.50
CA ARG A 104 -14.98 -8.76 -16.89
C ARG A 104 -13.85 -8.43 -17.86
N LEU A 105 -12.84 -7.68 -17.41
CA LEU A 105 -11.73 -7.25 -18.26
C LEU A 105 -10.69 -8.35 -18.50
N VAL A 106 -10.53 -9.27 -17.55
CA VAL A 106 -9.50 -10.31 -17.60
C VAL A 106 -10.05 -11.69 -18.00
N ALA A 107 -11.29 -11.75 -18.44
CA ALA A 107 -11.84 -13.01 -18.93
C ALA A 107 -10.93 -13.61 -20.04
N PRO A 108 -10.68 -14.94 -20.00
CA PRO A 108 -11.35 -15.99 -19.25
C PRO A 108 -10.77 -16.32 -17.86
N ALA A 109 -9.83 -15.55 -17.30
CA ALA A 109 -9.34 -15.78 -15.95
C ALA A 109 -10.50 -15.68 -14.94
N ARG A 110 -10.60 -16.67 -14.03
CA ARG A 110 -11.76 -16.85 -13.15
C ARG A 110 -11.53 -16.27 -11.76
N GLU A 111 -10.29 -16.26 -11.30
CA GLU A 111 -9.92 -15.86 -9.94
C GLU A 111 -9.31 -14.46 -9.97
N VAL A 112 -9.99 -13.55 -9.30
CA VAL A 112 -9.54 -12.16 -9.12
C VAL A 112 -9.60 -11.82 -7.65
N VAL A 113 -8.47 -11.37 -7.13
CA VAL A 113 -8.31 -10.90 -5.75
C VAL A 113 -7.87 -9.44 -5.77
N ARG A 114 -8.59 -8.60 -5.06
CA ARG A 114 -8.18 -7.20 -4.87
C ARG A 114 -7.26 -7.10 -3.67
N VAL A 115 -6.09 -6.49 -3.88
CA VAL A 115 -5.08 -6.27 -2.85
C VAL A 115 -4.74 -4.79 -2.81
N VAL A 116 -4.69 -4.22 -1.62
CA VAL A 116 -4.31 -2.82 -1.39
C VAL A 116 -2.99 -2.81 -0.61
N PRO A 117 -1.85 -2.94 -1.30
CA PRO A 117 -0.55 -2.80 -0.67
C PRO A 117 -0.18 -1.33 -0.57
N LEU A 118 0.57 -0.97 0.48
CA LEU A 118 1.05 0.38 0.70
C LEU A 118 2.58 0.45 0.62
N PRO A 119 3.20 1.61 0.38
CA PRO A 119 4.65 1.75 0.20
C PRO A 119 5.53 1.14 1.31
N PRO A 120 5.13 1.10 2.60
CA PRO A 120 5.91 0.45 3.66
C PRO A 120 6.16 -1.05 3.46
N ILE A 121 5.42 -1.72 2.57
CA ILE A 121 5.60 -3.13 2.19
C ILE A 121 7.05 -3.45 1.76
N ARG A 122 7.79 -2.46 1.23
CA ARG A 122 9.22 -2.60 0.89
C ARG A 122 10.09 -2.95 2.10
N PHE A 123 9.65 -2.61 3.29
CA PHE A 123 10.30 -2.92 4.57
C PHE A 123 9.63 -4.10 5.29
N ARG A 124 8.70 -4.78 4.61
CA ARG A 124 7.86 -5.84 5.20
C ARG A 124 7.07 -5.33 6.41
N GLN A 125 6.51 -4.14 6.27
CA GLN A 125 5.76 -3.46 7.32
C GLN A 125 4.48 -2.83 6.75
N GLY A 126 3.53 -2.57 7.64
CA GLY A 126 2.27 -1.93 7.33
C GLY A 126 1.20 -2.91 6.87
N PRO A 127 -0.03 -2.40 6.71
CA PRO A 127 -1.18 -3.22 6.37
C PRO A 127 -1.20 -3.58 4.88
N ILE A 128 -1.71 -4.78 4.59
CA ILE A 128 -2.02 -5.26 3.24
C ILE A 128 -3.46 -5.76 3.29
N ALA A 129 -4.38 -4.97 2.77
CA ALA A 129 -5.79 -5.34 2.75
C ALA A 129 -6.11 -6.19 1.51
N VAL A 130 -6.91 -7.25 1.70
CA VAL A 130 -7.19 -8.28 0.68
C VAL A 130 -8.68 -8.61 0.64
N TYR A 131 -9.25 -8.80 -0.55
CA TYR A 131 -10.59 -9.34 -0.77
C TYR A 131 -10.72 -9.94 -2.18
N PRO A 132 -11.36 -11.12 -2.33
CA PRO A 132 -11.68 -12.09 -1.28
C PRO A 132 -10.40 -12.76 -0.72
N ALA A 133 -10.54 -13.54 0.35
CA ALA A 133 -9.48 -14.43 0.83
C ALA A 133 -9.02 -15.36 -0.28
N HIS A 134 -7.71 -15.59 -0.39
CA HIS A 134 -7.15 -16.52 -1.38
C HIS A 134 -5.81 -17.09 -0.89
N PRO A 135 -5.65 -18.43 -0.82
CA PRO A 135 -4.47 -19.05 -0.20
C PRO A 135 -3.14 -18.62 -0.82
N VAL A 136 -3.07 -18.52 -2.15
CA VAL A 136 -1.85 -18.08 -2.85
C VAL A 136 -1.51 -16.61 -2.51
N VAL A 137 -2.52 -15.74 -2.40
CA VAL A 137 -2.31 -14.33 -2.03
C VAL A 137 -1.86 -14.21 -0.58
N GLU A 138 -2.45 -15.01 0.31
CA GLU A 138 -2.04 -15.04 1.72
C GLU A 138 -0.61 -15.55 1.89
N GLU A 139 -0.20 -16.58 1.14
CA GLU A 139 1.18 -17.06 1.12
C GLU A 139 2.15 -15.99 0.60
N LEU A 140 1.83 -15.33 -0.52
CA LEU A 140 2.71 -14.35 -1.15
C LEU A 140 2.84 -13.06 -0.34
N PHE A 141 1.73 -12.55 0.19
CA PHE A 141 1.70 -11.25 0.85
C PHE A 141 1.80 -11.32 2.37
N GLY A 142 1.47 -12.45 3.01
CA GLY A 142 1.48 -12.59 4.47
C GLY A 142 2.85 -12.38 5.12
N GLY A 143 3.94 -12.60 4.36
CA GLY A 143 5.31 -12.30 4.81
C GLY A 143 5.76 -10.84 4.60
N LEU A 144 4.92 -10.00 4.00
CA LEU A 144 5.27 -8.64 3.57
C LEU A 144 4.71 -7.54 4.49
N GLY A 145 3.88 -7.91 5.46
CA GLY A 145 3.24 -6.98 6.38
C GLY A 145 2.09 -7.63 7.12
N ASP A 146 1.23 -6.83 7.74
CA ASP A 146 0.03 -7.29 8.42
C ASP A 146 -1.10 -7.49 7.41
N LEU A 147 -1.40 -8.76 7.11
CA LEU A 147 -2.46 -9.12 6.18
C LEU A 147 -3.84 -8.93 6.81
N ILE A 148 -4.69 -8.15 6.17
CA ILE A 148 -6.06 -7.86 6.63
C ILE A 148 -7.03 -8.34 5.57
N VAL A 149 -7.67 -9.48 5.84
CA VAL A 149 -8.67 -10.05 4.94
C VAL A 149 -10.05 -9.46 5.26
N ALA A 150 -10.60 -8.71 4.31
CA ALA A 150 -11.93 -8.12 4.45
C ALA A 150 -13.02 -9.18 4.21
N GLY A 151 -14.11 -9.11 4.97
CA GLY A 151 -15.25 -10.00 4.80
C GLY A 151 -16.08 -9.69 3.55
N GLN A 152 -16.03 -8.44 3.08
CA GLN A 152 -16.71 -7.97 1.87
C GLN A 152 -15.95 -6.84 1.20
N GLU A 153 -16.19 -6.60 -0.10
CA GLU A 153 -15.43 -5.60 -0.86
C GLU A 153 -15.64 -4.16 -0.38
N SER A 154 -16.80 -3.85 0.19
CA SER A 154 -17.07 -2.55 0.79
C SER A 154 -16.18 -2.25 2.01
N GLU A 155 -15.87 -3.26 2.83
CA GLU A 155 -14.92 -3.13 3.94
C GLU A 155 -13.51 -2.83 3.40
N LEU A 156 -13.06 -3.58 2.39
CA LEU A 156 -11.78 -3.30 1.73
C LEU A 156 -11.72 -1.87 1.19
N THR A 157 -12.84 -1.38 0.65
CA THR A 157 -12.92 -0.02 0.10
C THR A 157 -12.81 1.03 1.22
N ALA A 158 -13.49 0.83 2.35
CA ALA A 158 -13.37 1.72 3.50
C ALA A 158 -11.93 1.74 4.07
N ILE A 159 -11.29 0.57 4.20
CA ILE A 159 -9.87 0.45 4.61
C ILE A 159 -8.97 1.20 3.63
N ALA A 160 -9.20 1.07 2.32
CA ALA A 160 -8.44 1.78 1.31
C ALA A 160 -8.62 3.31 1.41
N HIS A 161 -9.82 3.80 1.71
CA HIS A 161 -10.07 5.23 1.93
C HIS A 161 -9.30 5.75 3.16
N ALA A 162 -9.23 4.98 4.25
CA ALA A 162 -8.46 5.36 5.44
C ALA A 162 -6.96 5.58 5.12
N SER A 163 -6.42 4.86 4.13
CA SER A 163 -5.03 5.08 3.68
C SER A 163 -4.80 6.46 3.02
N GLY A 164 -5.85 7.19 2.67
CA GLY A 164 -5.79 8.57 2.19
C GLY A 164 -5.14 9.55 3.17
N MET A 165 -5.01 9.16 4.45
CA MET A 165 -4.35 9.96 5.48
C MET A 165 -2.82 9.94 5.43
N MET A 166 -2.17 9.16 4.54
CA MET A 166 -0.70 9.05 4.48
C MET A 166 0.01 10.39 4.25
N SER A 167 -0.47 11.22 3.31
CA SER A 167 0.15 12.52 3.06
C SER A 167 -0.07 13.51 4.21
N SER A 168 -1.24 13.48 4.84
CA SER A 168 -1.55 14.27 6.04
C SER A 168 -0.66 13.89 7.21
N PHE A 169 -0.35 12.60 7.38
CA PHE A 169 0.61 12.12 8.37
C PHE A 169 2.01 12.73 8.17
N TYR A 170 2.51 12.77 6.93
CA TYR A 170 3.78 13.41 6.64
C TYR A 170 3.73 14.93 6.79
N ALA A 171 2.62 15.57 6.42
CA ALA A 171 2.43 17.01 6.62
C ALA A 171 2.49 17.38 8.11
N MET A 172 1.82 16.61 8.98
CA MET A 172 1.88 16.76 10.43
C MET A 172 3.33 16.63 10.94
N GLN A 173 4.06 15.59 10.52
CA GLN A 173 5.47 15.42 10.90
C GLN A 173 6.31 16.62 10.49
N ASN A 174 6.17 17.07 9.25
CA ASN A 174 6.93 18.22 8.72
C ASN A 174 6.61 19.52 9.47
N THR A 175 5.36 19.71 9.91
CA THR A 175 4.96 20.85 10.75
C THR A 175 5.73 20.85 12.08
N VAL A 176 5.82 19.68 12.75
CA VAL A 176 6.55 19.57 14.02
C VAL A 176 8.07 19.73 13.80
N ILE A 177 8.60 19.19 12.72
CA ILE A 177 10.02 19.37 12.34
C ILE A 177 10.33 20.86 12.15
N GLY A 178 9.52 21.59 11.37
CA GLY A 178 9.69 23.03 11.16
C GLY A 178 9.58 23.83 12.47
N TRP A 179 8.72 23.41 13.39
CA TRP A 179 8.65 24.02 14.71
C TRP A 179 9.95 23.81 15.51
N LEU A 180 10.54 22.62 15.48
CA LEU A 180 11.84 22.34 16.13
C LEU A 180 12.97 23.17 15.50
N GLU A 181 12.99 23.29 14.18
CA GLU A 181 13.97 24.12 13.46
C GLU A 181 13.88 25.58 13.88
N SER A 182 12.67 26.11 14.09
CA SER A 182 12.46 27.48 14.60
C SER A 182 12.96 27.68 16.04
N ARG A 183 13.29 26.59 16.75
CA ARG A 183 13.92 26.60 18.09
C ARG A 183 15.42 26.31 18.03
N GLY A 184 16.02 26.33 16.85
CA GLY A 184 17.47 26.17 16.65
C GLY A 184 17.92 24.68 16.53
N ILE A 185 17.00 23.71 16.44
CA ILE A 185 17.38 22.32 16.22
C ILE A 185 17.72 22.15 14.72
N ALA A 186 18.86 21.52 14.42
CA ALA A 186 19.24 21.24 13.03
C ALA A 186 18.20 20.31 12.36
N GLY A 187 17.81 20.63 11.11
CA GLY A 187 16.77 19.92 10.35
C GLY A 187 16.94 18.39 10.33
N PRO A 188 18.14 17.84 10.02
CA PRO A 188 18.34 16.39 10.07
C PRO A 188 18.08 15.77 11.45
N THR A 189 18.48 16.46 12.53
CA THR A 189 18.25 16.01 13.91
C THR A 189 16.77 16.05 14.26
N ALA A 190 16.07 17.13 13.93
CA ALA A 190 14.64 17.29 14.14
C ALA A 190 13.85 16.20 13.38
N ALA A 191 14.21 15.95 12.12
CA ALA A 191 13.58 14.93 11.31
C ALA A 191 13.82 13.51 11.85
N LEU A 192 15.04 13.19 12.26
CA LEU A 192 15.35 11.88 12.85
C LEU A 192 14.58 11.66 14.15
N TYR A 193 14.56 12.66 15.04
CA TYR A 193 13.84 12.59 16.30
C TYR A 193 12.34 12.34 16.08
N MET A 194 11.69 13.12 15.24
CA MET A 194 10.25 13.02 15.01
C MET A 194 9.86 11.71 14.32
N ARG A 195 10.60 11.30 13.30
CA ARG A 195 10.29 10.04 12.59
C ARG A 195 10.54 8.82 13.46
N SER A 196 11.59 8.83 14.28
CA SER A 196 11.87 7.79 15.27
C SER A 196 10.77 7.71 16.33
N LEU A 197 10.32 8.86 16.86
CA LEU A 197 9.22 8.91 17.83
C LEU A 197 7.93 8.28 17.25
N TYR A 198 7.51 8.72 16.06
CA TYR A 198 6.29 8.18 15.44
C TYR A 198 6.41 6.70 15.05
N ALA A 199 7.58 6.25 14.65
CA ALA A 199 7.83 4.83 14.42
C ALA A 199 7.67 4.02 15.71
N GLY A 200 8.21 4.51 16.83
CA GLY A 200 8.06 3.89 18.14
C GLY A 200 6.63 3.86 18.64
N LEU A 201 5.90 4.98 18.50
CA LEU A 201 4.47 5.03 18.86
C LEU A 201 3.63 4.11 17.98
N GLY A 202 3.93 4.03 16.68
CA GLY A 202 3.30 3.10 15.77
C GLY A 202 3.53 1.64 16.17
N ALA A 203 4.75 1.29 16.59
CA ALA A 203 5.08 -0.05 17.05
C ALA A 203 4.31 -0.42 18.34
N LEU A 204 4.20 0.50 19.30
CA LEU A 204 3.40 0.30 20.51
C LEU A 204 1.91 0.12 20.16
N GLY A 205 1.37 0.95 19.26
CA GLY A 205 0.00 0.84 18.81
C GLY A 205 -0.30 -0.48 18.10
N LEU A 206 0.62 -0.95 17.28
CA LEU A 206 0.49 -2.22 16.57
C LEU A 206 0.57 -3.42 17.53
N ASP A 207 1.43 -3.38 18.52
CA ASP A 207 1.52 -4.42 19.55
C ASP A 207 0.21 -4.53 20.35
N ALA A 208 -0.36 -3.41 20.77
CA ALA A 208 -1.66 -3.38 21.45
C ALA A 208 -2.78 -3.93 20.54
N ALA A 209 -2.83 -3.51 19.27
CA ALA A 209 -3.83 -4.00 18.32
C ALA A 209 -3.75 -5.53 18.11
N ARG A 210 -2.54 -6.10 18.03
CA ARG A 210 -2.34 -7.56 17.91
C ARG A 210 -2.78 -8.33 19.17
N LYS A 211 -2.78 -7.69 20.33
CA LYS A 211 -3.29 -8.24 21.58
C LYS A 211 -4.80 -8.00 21.77
N GLY A 212 -5.42 -7.24 20.89
CA GLY A 212 -6.83 -6.82 21.05
C GLY A 212 -7.04 -5.79 22.16
N GLU A 213 -5.99 -5.05 22.54
CA GLU A 213 -6.02 -4.05 23.59
C GLU A 213 -6.31 -2.66 23.00
N PRO A 214 -7.31 -1.92 23.52
CA PRO A 214 -7.54 -0.54 23.11
C PRO A 214 -6.42 0.37 23.65
N ILE A 215 -6.08 1.42 22.90
CA ILE A 215 -5.20 2.47 23.36
C ILE A 215 -6.05 3.65 23.82
N ASP A 216 -6.02 3.94 25.14
CA ASP A 216 -6.57 5.18 25.68
C ASP A 216 -5.45 6.26 25.70
N PRO A 217 -5.61 7.36 24.97
CA PRO A 217 -4.64 8.46 24.97
C PRO A 217 -4.33 8.98 26.39
N ALA A 218 -5.28 8.95 27.31
CA ALA A 218 -5.11 9.44 28.68
C ALA A 218 -4.07 8.61 29.48
N HIS A 219 -3.89 7.33 29.14
CA HIS A 219 -2.86 6.48 29.77
C HIS A 219 -1.42 6.87 29.35
N HIS A 220 -1.27 7.67 28.30
CA HIS A 220 0.01 8.17 27.81
C HIS A 220 0.27 9.62 28.25
N GLU A 221 -0.52 10.15 29.19
CA GLU A 221 -0.45 11.52 29.68
C GLU A 221 -0.11 11.55 31.18
N THR A 222 0.70 12.52 31.56
CA THR A 222 0.83 12.91 32.96
C THR A 222 -0.11 14.10 33.18
N ALA A 223 -0.91 14.07 34.24
CA ALA A 223 -1.83 15.17 34.57
C ALA A 223 -1.08 16.51 34.63
N GLY A 224 -1.55 17.49 33.88
CA GLY A 224 -0.88 18.79 33.68
C GLY A 224 0.38 18.74 32.83
N GLY A 225 0.71 17.59 32.23
CA GLY A 225 1.91 17.41 31.41
C GLY A 225 1.78 17.85 29.97
N LEU A 226 2.88 17.72 29.21
CA LEU A 226 2.98 18.21 27.83
C LEU A 226 2.02 17.50 26.88
N ASN A 227 1.84 16.19 27.04
CA ASN A 227 0.96 15.41 26.17
C ASN A 227 -0.50 15.80 26.36
N GLU A 228 -0.96 15.95 27.61
CA GLU A 228 -2.31 16.43 27.91
C GLU A 228 -2.54 17.84 27.35
N CYS A 229 -1.59 18.76 27.57
CA CYS A 229 -1.67 20.13 27.09
C CYS A 229 -1.86 20.18 25.56
N ALA A 230 -1.04 19.47 24.82
CA ALA A 230 -1.11 19.43 23.36
C ALA A 230 -2.44 18.81 22.86
N ARG A 231 -2.85 17.68 23.41
CA ARG A 231 -4.10 17.01 23.02
C ARG A 231 -5.31 17.89 23.29
N ARG A 232 -5.39 18.50 24.49
CA ARG A 232 -6.50 19.41 24.86
C ARG A 232 -6.58 20.62 23.93
N HIS A 233 -5.43 21.19 23.56
CA HIS A 233 -5.39 22.31 22.63
C HIS A 233 -5.94 21.89 21.27
N LEU A 234 -5.48 20.77 20.70
CA LEU A 234 -5.94 20.26 19.41
C LEU A 234 -7.43 19.90 19.45
N SER A 235 -7.91 19.26 20.53
CA SER A 235 -9.33 18.93 20.70
C SER A 235 -10.21 20.18 20.74
N ALA A 236 -9.80 21.21 21.47
CA ALA A 236 -10.55 22.47 21.58
C ALA A 236 -10.66 23.22 20.24
N HIS A 237 -9.77 22.92 19.27
CA HIS A 237 -9.80 23.48 17.92
C HIS A 237 -10.39 22.51 16.88
N GLY A 238 -11.05 21.43 17.31
CA GLY A 238 -11.75 20.49 16.40
C GLY A 238 -10.83 19.63 15.53
N TRP A 239 -9.54 19.53 15.85
CA TRP A 239 -8.58 18.84 14.97
C TRP A 239 -8.92 17.37 14.73
N PHE A 240 -9.45 16.67 15.74
CA PHE A 240 -9.84 15.27 15.59
C PHE A 240 -11.13 15.09 14.78
N ASP A 241 -12.05 16.07 14.87
CA ASP A 241 -13.29 16.08 14.06
C ASP A 241 -12.98 16.33 12.58
N GLU A 242 -11.99 17.19 12.29
CA GLU A 242 -11.51 17.44 10.93
C GLU A 242 -10.88 16.20 10.27
N ILE A 243 -10.31 15.28 11.03
CA ILE A 243 -9.81 14.01 10.49
C ILE A 243 -10.97 13.18 9.95
N SER A 244 -12.08 13.07 10.69
CA SER A 244 -13.27 12.36 10.24
C SER A 244 -13.89 13.03 9.01
N ALA A 245 -14.00 14.36 9.00
CA ALA A 245 -14.49 15.12 7.86
C ALA A 245 -13.60 14.96 6.61
N ALA A 246 -12.29 14.85 6.78
CA ALA A 246 -11.35 14.59 5.68
C ALA A 246 -11.55 13.18 5.10
N LEU A 247 -11.79 12.15 5.92
CA LEU A 247 -12.10 10.80 5.47
C LEU A 247 -13.43 10.74 4.71
N ASP A 248 -14.46 11.43 5.19
CA ASP A 248 -15.73 11.59 4.46
C ASP A 248 -15.53 12.29 3.09
N ALA A 249 -14.61 13.24 3.02
CA ALA A 249 -14.26 13.89 1.75
C ALA A 249 -13.52 12.93 0.80
N VAL A 250 -12.64 12.05 1.33
CA VAL A 250 -11.97 10.99 0.55
C VAL A 250 -12.99 10.01 -0.02
N GLU A 251 -13.98 9.59 0.78
CA GLU A 251 -15.05 8.68 0.34
C GLU A 251 -15.88 9.28 -0.80
N ARG A 252 -16.18 10.58 -0.73
CA ARG A 252 -16.90 11.31 -1.78
C ARG A 252 -16.04 11.68 -2.99
N HIS A 253 -14.72 11.47 -2.90
CA HIS A 253 -13.82 11.88 -3.96
C HIS A 253 -13.98 11.00 -5.20
N VAL A 254 -14.45 11.60 -6.29
CA VAL A 254 -14.40 11.02 -7.63
C VAL A 254 -13.07 11.46 -8.26
N PRO A 255 -12.18 10.53 -8.63
CA PRO A 255 -10.89 10.90 -9.22
C PRO A 255 -11.11 11.81 -10.44
N SER A 256 -10.63 13.04 -10.36
CA SER A 256 -10.66 13.98 -11.49
C SER A 256 -9.80 13.45 -12.64
N LYS A 257 -10.19 13.80 -13.89
CA LYS A 257 -9.33 13.58 -15.05
C LYS A 257 -7.94 14.16 -14.76
N PRO A 258 -6.85 13.53 -15.25
CA PRO A 258 -5.51 14.05 -15.03
C PRO A 258 -5.43 15.51 -15.48
N ARG A 259 -4.75 16.32 -14.70
CA ARG A 259 -4.23 17.59 -15.20
C ARG A 259 -3.17 17.24 -16.23
N ASP A 260 -3.36 17.73 -17.46
CA ASP A 260 -2.42 17.60 -18.57
C ASP A 260 -1.05 18.18 -18.20
#